data_db4aa25f6926bea11c57cf31087931e0
#
_entry.id   db4aa25f6926bea11c57cf31087931e0
#
_cell.length_a   1.000
_cell.length_b   1.000
_cell.length_c   1.000
_cell.angle_alpha   90.00
_cell.angle_beta   90.00
_cell.angle_gamma   90.00
#
_symmetry.space_group_name_H-M   'P 1'
#
loop_
_entity.id
_entity.type
_entity.pdbx_description
1 polymer ?
#
loop_
_entity_poly.entity_id
_entity_poly.type
_entity_poly.pdbx_seq_one_letter_code
_entity_poly.pdbx_strand_id
1 'polypeptide(L)'
;MGENPRPDREIEREPAGDAIRQRMESVAEQAAHIGTALKEILDSTKEPAAAEQRWHEPATVMAVKAQQVRSTIKSRRLRNDVFGENLFGEPAWDMLLDLYASHLEQKRVSVSSLQIASAVPGTTALRWMTRLETKGLIMRHSDPFDARRVYVELSTDGLQLMERYWVRMWAIGSN
;
A
#
# COMPACT_ATOMS: atom_id res chain seq x y z
N MET A 1 -87.92 -19.64 17.04
CA MET A 1 -87.26 -19.76 15.73
C MET A 1 -86.65 -18.34 15.45
N GLY A 2 -85.41 -18.15 15.77
CA GLY A 2 -84.74 -16.92 15.63
C GLY A 2 -83.30 -17.20 15.29
N GLU A 3 -82.99 -17.06 14.05
CA GLU A 3 -81.65 -17.20 13.48
C GLU A 3 -80.79 -15.98 13.85
N ASN A 4 -79.68 -16.25 14.48
CA ASN A 4 -78.70 -15.24 14.89
C ASN A 4 -77.59 -15.15 13.84
N PRO A 5 -77.39 -14.05 13.09
CA PRO A 5 -76.31 -13.95 12.14
C PRO A 5 -74.96 -13.72 12.90
N ARG A 6 -73.97 -14.48 12.54
CA ARG A 6 -72.62 -14.36 13.03
C ARG A 6 -71.97 -13.12 12.43
N PRO A 7 -71.25 -12.30 13.19
CA PRO A 7 -70.49 -11.19 12.65
C PRO A 7 -69.25 -11.70 11.90
N ASP A 8 -69.06 -11.16 10.70
CA ASP A 8 -67.87 -11.33 9.88
C ASP A 8 -66.62 -10.82 10.66
N ARG A 9 -65.66 -11.68 10.82
CA ARG A 9 -64.33 -11.29 11.32
C ARG A 9 -63.59 -10.62 10.19
N GLU A 10 -63.50 -9.29 10.23
CA GLU A 10 -62.49 -8.52 9.53
C GLU A 10 -61.11 -8.96 10.04
N ILE A 11 -60.34 -9.51 9.11
CA ILE A 11 -58.93 -9.85 9.37
C ILE A 11 -58.18 -8.54 9.38
N GLU A 12 -57.92 -7.99 10.59
CA GLU A 12 -56.97 -6.88 10.77
C GLU A 12 -55.61 -7.32 10.21
N ARG A 13 -55.24 -6.70 9.09
CA ARG A 13 -53.86 -6.86 8.54
C ARG A 13 -52.89 -6.26 9.53
N GLU A 14 -51.94 -7.07 10.01
CA GLU A 14 -50.97 -6.71 11.01
C GLU A 14 -50.18 -5.46 10.59
N PRO A 15 -50.12 -4.41 11.44
CA PRO A 15 -49.34 -3.19 11.19
C PRO A 15 -47.83 -3.42 11.23
N ALA A 16 -47.38 -4.62 11.65
CA ALA A 16 -45.95 -4.95 11.74
C ALA A 16 -45.27 -5.13 10.34
N GLY A 17 -46.01 -5.61 9.34
CA GLY A 17 -45.47 -5.83 7.99
C GLY A 17 -45.17 -4.52 7.25
N ASP A 18 -46.01 -3.52 7.41
CA ASP A 18 -45.84 -2.21 6.76
C ASP A 18 -44.72 -1.39 7.41
N ALA A 19 -44.55 -1.49 8.72
CA ALA A 19 -43.43 -0.86 9.45
C ALA A 19 -42.07 -1.45 9.06
N ILE A 20 -42.00 -2.76 8.84
CA ILE A 20 -40.77 -3.44 8.37
C ILE A 20 -40.45 -3.02 6.94
N ARG A 21 -41.46 -2.98 6.05
CA ARG A 21 -41.29 -2.54 4.67
C ARG A 21 -40.80 -1.11 4.58
N GLN A 22 -41.41 -0.18 5.33
CA GLN A 22 -41.00 1.21 5.40
C GLN A 22 -39.56 1.39 5.90
N ARG A 23 -39.15 0.56 6.87
CA ARG A 23 -37.78 0.56 7.39
C ARG A 23 -36.78 0.03 6.38
N MET A 24 -37.14 -0.98 5.60
CA MET A 24 -36.32 -1.51 4.51
C MET A 24 -36.16 -0.50 3.37
N GLU A 25 -37.22 0.21 2.99
CA GLU A 25 -37.18 1.27 1.99
C GLU A 25 -36.28 2.42 2.43
N SER A 26 -36.39 2.86 3.69
CA SER A 26 -35.50 3.90 4.26
C SER A 26 -34.03 3.49 4.27
N VAL A 27 -33.71 2.25 4.60
CA VAL A 27 -32.33 1.73 4.58
C VAL A 27 -31.80 1.65 3.14
N ALA A 28 -32.66 1.25 2.18
CA ALA A 28 -32.27 1.22 0.77
C ALA A 28 -31.98 2.63 0.20
N GLU A 29 -32.79 3.64 0.57
CA GLU A 29 -32.55 5.03 0.20
C GLU A 29 -31.23 5.58 0.81
N GLN A 30 -30.98 5.28 2.08
CA GLN A 30 -29.72 5.67 2.73
C GLN A 30 -28.51 5.01 2.07
N ALA A 31 -28.60 3.73 1.72
CA ALA A 31 -27.53 3.02 1.01
C ALA A 31 -27.27 3.60 -0.38
N ALA A 32 -28.31 4.00 -1.11
CA ALA A 32 -28.19 4.65 -2.40
C ALA A 32 -27.54 6.04 -2.27
N HIS A 33 -27.89 6.80 -1.23
CA HIS A 33 -27.29 8.12 -0.97
C HIS A 33 -25.80 8.02 -0.63
N ILE A 34 -25.41 7.04 0.20
CA ILE A 34 -24.00 6.76 0.51
C ILE A 34 -23.25 6.35 -0.75
N GLY A 35 -23.85 5.52 -1.61
CA GLY A 35 -23.25 5.10 -2.88
C GLY A 35 -22.97 6.28 -3.82
N THR A 36 -23.91 7.24 -3.89
CA THR A 36 -23.74 8.45 -4.69
C THR A 36 -22.66 9.36 -4.12
N ALA A 37 -22.64 9.59 -2.81
CA ALA A 37 -21.60 10.38 -2.15
C ALA A 37 -20.19 9.78 -2.30
N LEU A 38 -20.06 8.46 -2.19
CA LEU A 38 -18.80 7.76 -2.46
C LEU A 38 -18.36 7.93 -3.91
N LYS A 39 -19.29 7.87 -4.86
CA LYS A 39 -18.98 8.07 -6.27
C LYS A 39 -18.51 9.51 -6.54
N GLU A 40 -19.15 10.51 -5.95
CA GLU A 40 -18.75 11.91 -6.05
C GLU A 40 -17.36 12.16 -5.45
N ILE A 41 -17.03 11.54 -4.30
CA ILE A 41 -15.69 11.59 -3.71
C ILE A 41 -14.67 10.92 -4.63
N LEU A 42 -14.97 9.76 -5.19
CA LEU A 42 -14.10 9.09 -6.16
C LEU A 42 -13.90 9.92 -7.43
N ASP A 43 -14.93 10.58 -7.93
CA ASP A 43 -14.85 11.41 -9.12
C ASP A 43 -14.17 12.77 -8.85
N SER A 44 -14.28 13.33 -7.63
CA SER A 44 -13.54 14.53 -7.21
C SER A 44 -12.04 14.25 -6.94
N THR A 45 -11.67 13.02 -6.59
CA THR A 45 -10.27 12.60 -6.50
C THR A 45 -9.66 12.27 -7.87
N LYS A 46 -10.47 12.28 -8.92
CA LYS A 46 -10.04 12.07 -10.31
C LYS A 46 -9.64 13.33 -11.05
N GLU A 47 -9.53 14.49 -10.40
CA GLU A 47 -8.88 15.62 -11.07
C GLU A 47 -7.40 15.30 -11.26
N PRO A 48 -6.96 15.08 -12.51
CA PRO A 48 -5.57 14.74 -12.75
C PRO A 48 -4.76 16.02 -12.69
N ALA A 49 -3.83 16.09 -11.77
CA ALA A 49 -2.67 16.92 -12.02
C ALA A 49 -2.13 16.49 -13.40
N ALA A 50 -2.14 17.40 -14.36
CA ALA A 50 -1.77 17.17 -15.77
C ALA A 50 -0.34 16.60 -15.98
N ALA A 51 0.39 16.38 -14.88
CA ALA A 51 1.69 15.72 -14.81
C ALA A 51 1.59 14.17 -14.69
N GLU A 52 0.47 13.62 -14.20
CA GLU A 52 0.35 12.17 -13.96
C GLU A 52 -0.18 11.39 -15.16
N GLN A 53 -0.85 12.02 -16.11
CA GLN A 53 -1.42 11.35 -17.29
C GLN A 53 -0.40 10.83 -18.31
N ARG A 54 0.89 11.17 -18.15
CA ARG A 54 1.96 10.68 -19.04
C ARG A 54 2.46 9.27 -18.70
N TRP A 55 1.89 8.60 -17.68
CA TRP A 55 2.47 7.40 -17.09
C TRP A 55 1.56 6.16 -17.11
N HIS A 56 0.41 6.24 -17.77
CA HIS A 56 -0.54 5.12 -17.92
C HIS A 56 -0.44 4.47 -19.31
N GLU A 57 0.78 4.12 -19.73
CA GLU A 57 0.89 3.03 -20.67
C GLU A 57 0.84 1.71 -19.88
N PRO A 58 0.06 0.70 -20.33
CA PRO A 58 0.15 -0.63 -19.76
C PRO A 58 1.50 -1.21 -20.16
N ALA A 59 2.53 -0.87 -19.42
CA ALA A 59 3.78 -1.61 -19.48
C ALA A 59 3.41 -3.06 -19.14
N THR A 60 3.61 -3.95 -20.09
CA THR A 60 3.64 -5.39 -19.83
C THR A 60 4.45 -5.57 -18.55
N VAL A 61 3.77 -5.93 -17.45
CA VAL A 61 4.38 -5.99 -16.12
C VAL A 61 5.42 -7.10 -16.15
N MET A 62 6.63 -6.76 -16.55
CA MET A 62 7.78 -7.64 -16.38
C MET A 62 8.04 -7.72 -14.88
N ALA A 63 7.62 -8.83 -14.28
CA ALA A 63 7.81 -9.05 -12.85
C ALA A 63 9.30 -8.96 -12.51
N VAL A 64 9.68 -7.92 -11.77
CA VAL A 64 11.04 -7.75 -11.27
C VAL A 64 11.38 -8.91 -10.34
N LYS A 65 12.48 -9.61 -10.61
CA LYS A 65 12.93 -10.70 -9.75
C LYS A 65 13.85 -10.15 -8.65
N ALA A 66 13.67 -10.65 -7.43
CA ALA A 66 14.55 -10.30 -6.29
C ALA A 66 16.04 -10.44 -6.62
N GLN A 67 16.40 -11.46 -7.41
CA GLN A 67 17.78 -11.69 -7.86
C GLN A 67 18.37 -10.51 -8.64
N GLN A 68 17.59 -9.81 -9.44
CA GLN A 68 18.03 -8.64 -10.21
C GLN A 68 18.34 -7.47 -9.29
N VAL A 69 17.49 -7.24 -8.29
CA VAL A 69 17.71 -6.22 -7.27
C VAL A 69 18.96 -6.56 -6.45
N ARG A 70 19.11 -7.82 -6.02
CA ARG A 70 20.30 -8.29 -5.30
C ARG A 70 21.59 -8.18 -6.14
N SER A 71 21.52 -8.43 -7.45
CA SER A 71 22.65 -8.22 -8.37
C SER A 71 23.06 -6.75 -8.43
N THR A 72 22.10 -5.83 -8.49
CA THR A 72 22.36 -4.38 -8.45
C THR A 72 23.04 -3.98 -7.14
N ILE A 73 22.59 -4.48 -6.00
CA ILE A 73 23.23 -4.24 -4.70
C ILE A 73 24.70 -4.73 -4.72
N LYS A 74 24.94 -5.94 -5.25
CA LYS A 74 26.30 -6.47 -5.36
C LYS A 74 27.20 -5.60 -6.25
N SER A 75 26.71 -5.17 -7.42
CA SER A 75 27.48 -4.30 -8.33
C SER A 75 27.82 -2.96 -7.68
N ARG A 76 26.91 -2.39 -6.87
CA ARG A 76 27.16 -1.16 -6.13
C ARG A 76 28.25 -1.35 -5.08
N ARG A 77 28.24 -2.47 -4.36
CA ARG A 77 29.25 -2.79 -3.34
C ARG A 77 30.62 -3.07 -3.94
N LEU A 78 30.66 -3.75 -5.10
CA LEU A 78 31.93 -3.98 -5.81
C LEU A 78 32.69 -2.68 -6.11
N ARG A 79 32.00 -1.56 -6.34
CA ARG A 79 32.67 -0.24 -6.50
C ARG A 79 33.46 0.16 -5.24
N ASN A 80 32.88 -0.08 -4.07
CA ASN A 80 33.56 0.23 -2.80
C ASN A 80 34.78 -0.67 -2.57
N ASP A 81 34.70 -1.94 -2.99
CA ASP A 81 35.80 -2.89 -2.88
C ASP A 81 36.97 -2.51 -3.81
N VAL A 82 36.68 -1.98 -5.01
CA VAL A 82 37.67 -1.61 -6.02
C VAL A 82 38.26 -0.23 -5.78
N PHE A 83 37.44 0.75 -5.41
CA PHE A 83 37.83 2.16 -5.33
C PHE A 83 38.03 2.66 -3.90
N GLY A 84 37.74 1.86 -2.91
CA GLY A 84 37.78 2.21 -1.49
C GLY A 84 36.42 2.59 -0.92
N GLU A 85 36.28 2.45 0.40
CA GLU A 85 35.06 2.77 1.12
C GLU A 85 34.76 4.29 1.13
N ASN A 86 33.52 4.65 1.31
CA ASN A 86 33.03 6.03 1.48
C ASN A 86 33.05 6.95 0.26
N LEU A 87 33.46 6.45 -0.92
CA LEU A 87 33.48 7.27 -2.14
C LEU A 87 32.13 7.33 -2.84
N PHE A 88 31.33 6.27 -2.76
CA PHE A 88 30.06 6.11 -3.49
C PHE A 88 28.85 5.83 -2.57
N GLY A 89 28.82 6.46 -1.40
CA GLY A 89 27.78 6.25 -0.40
C GLY A 89 26.42 6.84 -0.80
N GLU A 90 25.42 5.98 -1.00
CA GLU A 90 24.04 6.37 -1.23
C GLU A 90 23.12 5.60 -0.25
N PRO A 91 23.20 5.87 1.07
CA PRO A 91 22.57 5.04 2.09
C PRO A 91 21.04 4.95 1.93
N ALA A 92 20.38 6.02 1.50
CA ALA A 92 18.94 5.98 1.22
C ALA A 92 18.60 4.97 0.11
N TRP A 93 19.38 5.00 -0.97
CA TRP A 93 19.15 4.09 -2.10
C TRP A 93 19.48 2.66 -1.75
N ASP A 94 20.56 2.41 -1.03
CA ASP A 94 20.95 1.07 -0.59
C ASP A 94 19.90 0.47 0.36
N MET A 95 19.29 1.28 1.25
CA MET A 95 18.16 0.87 2.08
C MET A 95 16.91 0.51 1.25
N LEU A 96 16.53 1.36 0.30
CA LEU A 96 15.36 1.11 -0.55
C LEU A 96 15.53 -0.15 -1.40
N LEU A 97 16.73 -0.38 -1.95
CA LEU A 97 17.03 -1.60 -2.70
C LEU A 97 16.94 -2.85 -1.82
N ASP A 98 17.48 -2.80 -0.59
CA ASP A 98 17.43 -3.95 0.32
C ASP A 98 16.02 -4.28 0.77
N LEU A 99 15.23 -3.24 1.11
CA LEU A 99 13.82 -3.39 1.46
C LEU A 99 12.99 -3.94 0.29
N TYR A 100 13.24 -3.47 -0.93
CA TYR A 100 12.54 -3.94 -2.11
C TYR A 100 12.88 -5.39 -2.45
N ALA A 101 14.16 -5.76 -2.42
CA ALA A 101 14.58 -7.15 -2.60
C ALA A 101 13.96 -8.07 -1.53
N SER A 102 13.96 -7.63 -0.26
CA SER A 102 13.39 -8.38 0.85
C SER A 102 11.87 -8.51 0.74
N HIS A 103 11.17 -7.47 0.26
CA HIS A 103 9.75 -7.53 -0.06
C HIS A 103 9.45 -8.62 -1.11
N LEU A 104 10.19 -8.65 -2.22
CA LEU A 104 10.06 -9.66 -3.27
C LEU A 104 10.40 -11.09 -2.77
N GLU A 105 11.28 -11.21 -1.79
CA GLU A 105 11.65 -12.46 -1.12
C GLU A 105 10.72 -12.84 0.03
N GLN A 106 9.72 -11.99 0.36
CA GLN A 106 8.81 -12.13 1.50
C GLN A 106 9.55 -12.25 2.85
N LYS A 107 10.63 -11.49 3.01
CA LYS A 107 11.46 -11.45 4.22
C LYS A 107 11.24 -10.18 5.00
N ARG A 108 11.20 -10.30 6.32
CA ARG A 108 11.16 -9.15 7.23
C ARG A 108 12.57 -8.58 7.43
N VAL A 109 12.69 -7.27 7.45
CA VAL A 109 13.95 -6.55 7.67
C VAL A 109 13.89 -5.83 9.00
N SER A 110 14.84 -6.13 9.90
CA SER A 110 14.97 -5.39 11.16
C SER A 110 15.71 -4.07 10.96
N VAL A 111 15.53 -3.11 11.89
CA VAL A 111 16.31 -1.86 11.89
C VAL A 111 17.81 -2.14 11.83
N SER A 112 18.32 -3.08 12.60
CA SER A 112 19.75 -3.45 12.61
C SER A 112 20.21 -4.05 11.28
N SER A 113 19.40 -4.89 10.63
CA SER A 113 19.72 -5.42 9.30
C SER A 113 19.78 -4.30 8.26
N LEU A 114 18.84 -3.35 8.32
CA LEU A 114 18.81 -2.23 7.40
C LEU A 114 19.96 -1.23 7.62
N GLN A 115 20.44 -1.08 8.87
CA GLN A 115 21.67 -0.33 9.16
C GLN A 115 22.88 -0.93 8.45
N ILE A 116 23.02 -2.27 8.48
CA ILE A 116 24.11 -2.96 7.77
C ILE A 116 23.95 -2.78 6.25
N ALA A 117 22.73 -2.90 5.74
CA ALA A 117 22.44 -2.73 4.32
C ALA A 117 22.77 -1.32 3.81
N SER A 118 22.72 -0.31 4.65
CA SER A 118 22.99 1.09 4.28
C SER A 118 24.47 1.40 4.02
N ALA A 119 25.38 0.52 4.44
CA ALA A 119 26.83 0.68 4.31
C ALA A 119 27.40 2.01 4.87
N VAL A 120 26.76 2.55 5.94
CA VAL A 120 27.21 3.73 6.67
C VAL A 120 27.14 3.48 8.18
N PRO A 121 27.82 4.30 9.01
CA PRO A 121 27.72 4.16 10.46
C PRO A 121 26.26 4.18 10.96
N GLY A 122 25.96 3.38 11.99
CA GLY A 122 24.60 3.17 12.48
C GLY A 122 23.82 4.43 12.81
N THR A 123 24.47 5.45 13.36
CA THR A 123 23.85 6.76 13.64
C THR A 123 23.44 7.50 12.37
N THR A 124 24.27 7.42 11.34
CA THR A 124 23.96 7.97 10.00
C THR A 124 22.81 7.20 9.37
N ALA A 125 22.83 5.88 9.46
CA ALA A 125 21.76 5.01 8.97
C ALA A 125 20.40 5.37 9.62
N LEU A 126 20.34 5.54 10.94
CA LEU A 126 19.13 5.95 11.65
C LEU A 126 18.58 7.29 11.17
N ARG A 127 19.44 8.27 10.90
CA ARG A 127 19.03 9.57 10.35
C ARG A 127 18.40 9.42 8.96
N TRP A 128 18.97 8.56 8.11
CA TRP A 128 18.44 8.29 6.79
C TRP A 128 17.11 7.53 6.86
N MET A 129 16.96 6.56 7.75
CA MET A 129 15.68 5.89 7.98
C MET A 129 14.60 6.89 8.40
N THR A 130 14.90 7.77 9.35
CA THR A 130 13.94 8.82 9.77
C THR A 130 13.56 9.73 8.59
N ARG A 131 14.52 10.08 7.73
CA ARG A 131 14.24 10.89 6.55
C ARG A 131 13.37 10.15 5.52
N LEU A 132 13.61 8.87 5.28
CA LEU A 132 12.79 8.05 4.39
C LEU A 132 11.37 7.89 4.93
N GLU A 133 11.23 7.70 6.24
CA GLU A 133 9.95 7.62 6.92
C GLU A 133 9.16 8.93 6.86
N THR A 134 9.84 10.07 7.13
CA THR A 134 9.25 11.42 6.96
C THR A 134 8.81 11.69 5.53
N LYS A 135 9.46 11.09 4.54
CA LYS A 135 9.08 11.16 3.12
C LYS A 135 7.98 10.17 2.75
N GLY A 136 7.49 9.37 3.70
CA GLY A 136 6.46 8.38 3.46
C GLY A 136 6.90 7.19 2.62
N LEU A 137 8.21 6.95 2.46
CA LEU A 137 8.74 5.86 1.62
C LEU A 137 8.88 4.53 2.36
N ILE A 138 9.07 4.59 3.68
CA ILE A 138 9.17 3.42 4.55
C ILE A 138 8.30 3.61 5.78
N MET A 139 7.99 2.52 6.44
CA MET A 139 7.31 2.49 7.74
C MET A 139 8.03 1.55 8.70
N ARG A 140 7.98 1.88 10.00
CA ARG A 140 8.51 1.07 11.08
C ARG A 140 7.37 0.54 11.94
N HIS A 141 7.46 -0.71 12.35
CA HIS A 141 6.49 -1.32 13.26
C HIS A 141 7.21 -2.23 14.24
N SER A 142 6.72 -2.25 15.48
CA SER A 142 7.23 -3.14 16.51
C SER A 142 6.76 -4.57 16.28
N ASP A 143 7.59 -5.54 16.65
CA ASP A 143 7.18 -6.94 16.67
C ASP A 143 6.11 -7.12 17.76
N PRO A 144 4.95 -7.72 17.46
CA PRO A 144 3.89 -7.93 18.44
C PRO A 144 4.27 -8.92 19.55
N PHE A 145 5.30 -9.73 19.34
CA PHE A 145 5.76 -10.74 20.28
C PHE A 145 7.06 -10.37 21.02
N ASP A 146 7.83 -9.39 20.49
CA ASP A 146 9.06 -8.91 21.10
C ASP A 146 9.21 -7.39 20.90
N ALA A 147 8.83 -6.61 21.88
CA ALA A 147 8.89 -5.14 21.85
C ALA A 147 10.31 -4.57 21.62
N ARG A 148 11.36 -5.37 21.74
CA ARG A 148 12.74 -4.97 21.42
C ARG A 148 13.03 -4.99 19.94
N ARG A 149 12.20 -5.68 19.16
CA ARG A 149 12.37 -5.79 17.70
C ARG A 149 11.50 -4.78 16.99
N VAL A 150 12.14 -4.00 16.14
CA VAL A 150 11.47 -3.08 15.22
C VAL A 150 11.82 -3.52 13.80
N TYR A 151 10.79 -3.74 13.00
CA TYR A 151 10.90 -4.04 11.59
C TYR A 151 10.70 -2.79 10.75
N VAL A 152 11.27 -2.80 9.56
CA VAL A 152 11.17 -1.74 8.57
C VAL A 152 10.72 -2.35 7.26
N GLU A 153 9.77 -1.71 6.59
CA GLU A 153 9.30 -2.11 5.27
C GLU A 153 9.04 -0.88 4.40
N LEU A 154 8.92 -1.09 3.10
CA LEU A 154 8.44 -0.05 2.19
C LEU A 154 6.98 0.26 2.51
N SER A 155 6.64 1.53 2.49
CA SER A 155 5.23 1.94 2.44
C SER A 155 4.61 1.56 1.09
N THR A 156 3.29 1.68 0.97
CA THR A 156 2.61 1.50 -0.32
C THR A 156 3.19 2.42 -1.40
N ASP A 157 3.43 3.68 -1.05
CA ASP A 157 4.00 4.67 -1.98
C ASP A 157 5.47 4.34 -2.32
N GLY A 158 6.25 3.93 -1.31
CA GLY A 158 7.62 3.49 -1.51
C GLY A 158 7.71 2.29 -2.44
N LEU A 159 6.83 1.31 -2.29
CA LEU A 159 6.75 0.13 -3.14
C LEU A 159 6.43 0.51 -4.59
N GLN A 160 5.40 1.31 -4.82
CA GLN A 160 5.02 1.79 -6.15
C GLN A 160 6.14 2.58 -6.83
N LEU A 161 6.90 3.39 -6.07
CA LEU A 161 8.05 4.13 -6.60
C LEU A 161 9.18 3.19 -7.02
N MET A 162 9.46 2.15 -6.23
CA MET A 162 10.47 1.13 -6.59
C MET A 162 10.06 0.36 -7.84
N GLU A 163 8.81 -0.07 -7.95
CA GLU A 163 8.28 -0.74 -9.14
C GLU A 163 8.42 0.14 -10.39
N ARG A 164 7.99 1.42 -10.30
CA ARG A 164 8.14 2.39 -11.40
C ARG A 164 9.59 2.59 -11.80
N TYR A 165 10.51 2.65 -10.84
CA TYR A 165 11.93 2.76 -11.11
C TYR A 165 12.44 1.58 -11.93
N TRP A 166 12.09 0.35 -11.53
CA TRP A 166 12.54 -0.85 -12.23
C TRP A 166 11.97 -0.97 -13.64
N VAL A 167 10.70 -0.63 -13.85
CA VAL A 167 10.09 -0.58 -15.19
C VAL A 167 10.89 0.37 -16.11
N ARG A 168 11.26 1.54 -15.62
CA ARG A 168 12.06 2.52 -16.39
C ARG A 168 13.48 2.04 -16.65
N MET A 169 14.11 1.44 -15.66
CA MET A 169 15.46 0.86 -15.83
C MET A 169 15.50 -0.18 -16.96
N TRP A 170 14.46 -1.01 -17.06
CA TRP A 170 14.35 -1.98 -18.15
C TRP A 170 14.21 -1.30 -19.52
N ALA A 171 13.40 -0.28 -19.63
CA ALA A 171 13.24 0.47 -20.88
C ALA A 171 14.56 1.08 -21.39
N ILE A 172 15.46 1.49 -20.48
CA ILE A 172 16.79 2.01 -20.84
C ILE A 172 17.72 0.88 -21.33
N GLY A 173 17.64 -0.33 -20.74
CA GLY A 173 18.50 -1.45 -21.09
C GLY A 173 18.04 -2.27 -22.30
N SER A 174 16.86 -1.99 -22.84
CA SER A 174 16.28 -2.69 -24.01
C SER A 174 16.49 -1.97 -25.34
N ASN A 175 17.18 -0.84 -25.34
CA ASN A 175 17.64 -0.11 -26.52
C ASN A 175 19.11 -0.39 -26.76
#